data_2a7a6b1366490b4fa2bb9112a715128a
#
_entry.id   2a7a6b1366490b4fa2bb9112a715128a
#
_cell.length_a   1.000
_cell.length_b   1.000
_cell.length_c   1.000
_cell.angle_alpha   90.00
_cell.angle_beta   90.00
_cell.angle_gamma   90.00
#
_symmetry.space_group_name_H-M   'P 1'
#
loop_
_entity.id
_entity.type
_entity.pdbx_description
1 polymer ?
#
loop_
_entity_poly.entity_id
_entity_poly.type
_entity_poly.pdbx_seq_one_letter_code
_entity_poly.pdbx_strand_id
1 'polypeptide(L)'
;MRVWTIQPLEVLSRFEDGQVLYANPAHVPQEFRHAYDWMRAQMQRRIPGYGGHYPWWSWHSPRPDLRQSGYLPCGTQGMRLELEIEPSQVLLSDFDAWHLVLNRGYLALSEHEDEAWHRRFEAAVLDRWAWPLPEPWHSDIVTSWERVFDLEALAASNYWGEGPHYIQATFEALRLADVHGVTPFVAR
;
A
#
# COMPACT_ATOMS: atom_id res chain seq x y z
N MET A 1 4.19 1.32 -16.94
CA MET A 1 4.87 0.72 -15.76
C MET A 1 4.27 -0.64 -15.48
N ARG A 2 5.13 -1.65 -15.32
CA ARG A 2 4.67 -3.01 -15.06
C ARG A 2 4.47 -3.25 -13.58
N VAL A 3 3.29 -3.79 -13.23
CA VAL A 3 2.90 -4.16 -11.86
C VAL A 3 2.11 -5.46 -11.86
N TRP A 4 2.01 -6.12 -10.71
CA TRP A 4 1.30 -7.39 -10.55
C TRP A 4 0.32 -7.32 -9.40
N THR A 5 -0.94 -7.67 -9.65
CA THR A 5 -1.93 -7.82 -8.58
C THR A 5 -2.43 -9.25 -8.48
N ILE A 6 -2.69 -9.70 -7.25
CA ILE A 6 -3.28 -11.01 -6.98
C ILE A 6 -4.76 -10.80 -6.70
N GLN A 7 -5.59 -11.50 -7.47
CA GLN A 7 -7.04 -11.38 -7.36
C GLN A 7 -7.71 -12.77 -7.38
N PRO A 8 -8.89 -12.92 -6.78
CA PRO A 8 -9.74 -14.10 -7.03
C PRO A 8 -10.10 -14.20 -8.51
N LEU A 9 -10.20 -15.43 -9.02
CA LEU A 9 -10.44 -15.65 -10.45
C LEU A 9 -11.76 -15.04 -10.94
N GLU A 10 -12.77 -14.94 -10.07
CA GLU A 10 -14.06 -14.33 -10.33
C GLU A 10 -14.01 -12.85 -10.72
N VAL A 11 -12.90 -12.16 -10.41
CA VAL A 11 -12.73 -10.76 -10.85
C VAL A 11 -12.71 -10.64 -12.37
N LEU A 12 -12.27 -11.68 -13.11
CA LEU A 12 -12.29 -11.67 -14.58
C LEU A 12 -13.69 -11.53 -15.15
N SER A 13 -14.71 -12.19 -14.56
CA SER A 13 -16.08 -12.09 -15.02
C SER A 13 -16.69 -10.68 -14.91
N ARG A 14 -16.07 -9.83 -14.07
CA ARG A 14 -16.48 -8.43 -13.90
C ARG A 14 -15.95 -7.50 -14.99
N PHE A 15 -15.06 -7.99 -15.86
CA PHE A 15 -14.57 -7.25 -17.04
C PHE A 15 -15.46 -7.41 -18.28
N GLU A 16 -16.58 -8.10 -18.16
CA GLU A 16 -17.55 -8.19 -19.25
C GLU A 16 -17.96 -6.76 -19.66
N ASP A 17 -18.01 -6.51 -20.97
CA ASP A 17 -18.43 -5.24 -21.58
C ASP A 17 -17.49 -4.02 -21.40
N GLY A 18 -16.19 -4.22 -21.26
CA GLY A 18 -15.23 -3.12 -21.21
C GLY A 18 -15.32 -2.26 -19.94
N GLN A 19 -15.87 -2.81 -18.87
CA GLN A 19 -16.02 -2.10 -17.59
C GLN A 19 -14.68 -1.73 -16.96
N VAL A 20 -14.65 -0.56 -16.36
CA VAL A 20 -13.58 -0.12 -15.46
C VAL A 20 -13.95 -0.56 -14.05
N LEU A 21 -13.05 -1.30 -13.39
CA LEU A 21 -13.27 -1.77 -12.02
C LEU A 21 -12.60 -0.86 -11.02
N TYR A 22 -13.36 -0.39 -10.04
CA TYR A 22 -12.87 0.33 -8.87
C TYR A 22 -12.83 -0.60 -7.66
N ALA A 23 -11.88 -0.36 -6.75
CA ALA A 23 -11.78 -1.11 -5.50
C ALA A 23 -13.03 -0.87 -4.63
N ASN A 24 -13.59 -1.95 -4.10
CA ASN A 24 -14.79 -1.86 -3.26
C ASN A 24 -14.42 -1.37 -1.86
N PRO A 25 -14.96 -0.21 -1.41
CA PRO A 25 -14.72 0.33 -0.07
C PRO A 25 -15.06 -0.64 1.09
N ALA A 26 -15.99 -1.57 0.84
CA ALA A 26 -16.40 -2.56 1.85
C ALA A 26 -15.29 -3.58 2.17
N HIS A 27 -14.27 -3.71 1.31
CA HIS A 27 -13.13 -4.59 1.54
C HIS A 27 -12.03 -3.93 2.38
N VAL A 28 -12.15 -2.64 2.69
CA VAL A 28 -11.21 -1.96 3.58
C VAL A 28 -11.60 -2.24 5.04
N PRO A 29 -10.74 -2.95 5.81
CA PRO A 29 -11.01 -3.20 7.20
C PRO A 29 -11.18 -1.89 7.98
N GLN A 30 -12.13 -1.86 8.91
CA GLN A 30 -12.46 -0.62 9.63
C GLN A 30 -11.28 -0.07 10.42
N GLU A 31 -10.47 -0.94 10.99
CA GLU A 31 -9.25 -0.58 11.73
C GLU A 31 -8.19 0.13 10.87
N PHE A 32 -8.16 -0.16 9.57
CA PHE A 32 -7.20 0.44 8.62
C PHE A 32 -7.79 1.59 7.79
N ARG A 33 -9.05 1.95 7.99
CA ARG A 33 -9.71 2.99 7.20
C ARG A 33 -8.94 4.31 7.19
N HIS A 34 -8.38 4.71 8.33
CA HIS A 34 -7.55 5.91 8.44
C HIS A 34 -6.36 5.93 7.48
N ALA A 35 -5.67 4.78 7.34
CA ALA A 35 -4.51 4.63 6.46
C ALA A 35 -4.93 4.67 4.98
N TYR A 36 -6.02 3.98 4.64
CA TYR A 36 -6.56 3.97 3.28
C TYR A 36 -7.11 5.35 2.86
N ASP A 37 -7.77 6.08 3.77
CA ASP A 37 -8.22 7.45 3.51
C ASP A 37 -7.03 8.40 3.34
N TRP A 38 -5.97 8.21 4.14
CA TRP A 38 -4.72 8.94 3.95
C TRP A 38 -4.08 8.63 2.59
N MET A 39 -4.00 7.35 2.18
CA MET A 39 -3.48 6.97 0.85
C MET A 39 -4.30 7.60 -0.28
N ARG A 40 -5.64 7.62 -0.18
CA ARG A 40 -6.51 8.32 -1.14
C ARG A 40 -6.15 9.81 -1.26
N ALA A 41 -5.93 10.47 -0.11
CA ALA A 41 -5.51 11.87 -0.10
C ALA A 41 -4.13 12.07 -0.76
N GLN A 42 -3.19 11.10 -0.59
CA GLN A 42 -1.91 11.12 -1.29
C GLN A 42 -2.08 10.95 -2.80
N MET A 43 -2.90 9.98 -3.23
CA MET A 43 -3.20 9.77 -4.65
C MET A 43 -3.85 11.01 -5.28
N GLN A 44 -4.78 11.66 -4.57
CA GLN A 44 -5.43 12.91 -5.02
C GLN A 44 -4.42 14.04 -5.27
N ARG A 45 -3.36 14.11 -4.49
CA ARG A 45 -2.33 15.14 -4.63
C ARG A 45 -1.30 14.82 -5.71
N ARG A 46 -1.08 13.53 -6.01
CA ARG A 46 0.07 13.03 -6.79
C ARG A 46 -0.30 12.44 -8.15
N ILE A 47 -1.55 11.97 -8.32
CA ILE A 47 -2.01 11.34 -9.57
C ILE A 47 -2.92 12.31 -10.33
N PRO A 48 -2.52 12.75 -11.53
CA PRO A 48 -3.36 13.61 -12.36
C PRO A 48 -4.69 12.96 -12.74
N GLY A 49 -5.79 13.69 -12.55
CA GLY A 49 -7.12 13.22 -12.91
C GLY A 49 -7.70 12.14 -12.02
N TYR A 50 -7.13 11.91 -10.83
CA TYR A 50 -7.64 10.95 -9.87
C TYR A 50 -9.09 11.26 -9.44
N GLY A 51 -9.98 10.26 -9.51
CA GLY A 51 -11.41 10.39 -9.24
C GLY A 51 -11.83 10.19 -7.78
N GLY A 52 -10.89 9.82 -6.90
CA GLY A 52 -11.14 9.70 -5.46
C GLY A 52 -11.57 8.31 -4.97
N HIS A 53 -11.44 7.28 -5.78
CA HIS A 53 -11.76 5.91 -5.38
C HIS A 53 -10.67 5.31 -4.49
N TYR A 54 -11.00 4.26 -3.71
CA TYR A 54 -9.99 3.53 -2.96
C TYR A 54 -8.98 2.87 -3.90
N PRO A 55 -7.69 2.74 -3.46
CA PRO A 55 -6.63 2.18 -4.30
C PRO A 55 -6.84 0.69 -4.58
N TRP A 56 -6.55 0.28 -5.81
CA TRP A 56 -6.08 -1.05 -6.08
C TRP A 56 -4.63 -1.17 -5.63
N TRP A 57 -4.29 -2.32 -5.03
CA TRP A 57 -2.95 -2.64 -4.59
C TRP A 57 -2.32 -3.67 -5.51
N SER A 58 -1.07 -3.45 -5.81
CA SER A 58 -0.25 -4.31 -6.64
C SER A 58 1.20 -4.31 -6.18
N TRP A 59 1.99 -5.20 -6.73
CA TRP A 59 3.42 -5.26 -6.52
C TRP A 59 4.16 -4.68 -7.71
N HIS A 60 5.17 -3.86 -7.46
CA HIS A 60 6.09 -3.39 -8.48
C HIS A 60 7.40 -4.20 -8.45
N SER A 61 7.90 -4.51 -7.28
CA SER A 61 9.11 -5.30 -7.07
C SER A 61 9.12 -5.92 -5.65
N PRO A 62 9.53 -7.19 -5.52
CA PRO A 62 9.67 -8.18 -6.57
C PRO A 62 8.33 -8.67 -7.12
N ARG A 63 8.34 -9.33 -8.25
CA ARG A 63 7.18 -10.04 -8.78
C ARG A 63 6.70 -11.11 -7.80
N PRO A 64 5.39 -11.18 -7.47
CA PRO A 64 4.85 -12.17 -6.53
C PRO A 64 5.15 -13.61 -6.94
N ASP A 65 5.69 -14.39 -6.01
CA ASP A 65 5.89 -15.83 -6.18
C ASP A 65 4.61 -16.59 -5.77
N LEU A 66 3.89 -17.12 -6.75
CA LEU A 66 2.61 -17.81 -6.52
C LEU A 66 2.73 -19.12 -5.70
N ARG A 67 3.95 -19.55 -5.38
CA ARG A 67 4.17 -20.69 -4.46
C ARG A 67 4.06 -20.29 -2.99
N GLN A 68 4.12 -19.00 -2.69
CA GLN A 68 3.94 -18.48 -1.33
C GLN A 68 2.47 -18.53 -0.92
N SER A 69 2.23 -18.73 0.38
CA SER A 69 0.91 -18.61 1.01
C SER A 69 0.60 -17.15 1.38
N GLY A 70 -0.65 -16.87 1.75
CA GLY A 70 -1.05 -15.57 2.32
C GLY A 70 -1.59 -14.55 1.33
N TYR A 71 -1.55 -14.81 0.03
CA TYR A 71 -2.18 -13.92 -0.95
C TYR A 71 -3.71 -13.99 -0.96
N LEU A 72 -4.24 -15.19 -0.81
CA LEU A 72 -5.68 -15.48 -0.75
C LEU A 72 -5.91 -16.62 0.25
N PRO A 73 -7.15 -16.82 0.74
CA PRO A 73 -7.47 -17.97 1.58
C PRO A 73 -7.09 -19.28 0.88
N CYS A 74 -6.55 -20.25 1.64
CA CYS A 74 -6.13 -21.55 1.11
C CYS A 74 -7.26 -22.22 0.32
N GLY A 75 -6.93 -22.79 -0.83
CA GLY A 75 -7.87 -23.44 -1.74
C GLY A 75 -8.62 -22.49 -2.68
N THR A 76 -8.50 -21.17 -2.52
CA THR A 76 -9.13 -20.21 -3.42
C THR A 76 -8.49 -20.27 -4.81
N GLN A 77 -9.33 -20.33 -5.84
CA GLN A 77 -8.89 -20.13 -7.22
C GLN A 77 -8.54 -18.66 -7.42
N GLY A 78 -7.29 -18.40 -7.65
CA GLY A 78 -6.73 -17.05 -7.81
C GLY A 78 -6.07 -16.87 -9.15
N MET A 79 -5.74 -15.62 -9.44
CA MET A 79 -4.92 -15.24 -10.59
C MET A 79 -3.95 -14.13 -10.18
N ARG A 80 -2.78 -14.16 -10.79
CA ARG A 80 -1.90 -13.01 -10.86
C ARG A 80 -2.14 -12.31 -12.18
N LEU A 81 -2.58 -11.07 -12.11
CA LEU A 81 -2.66 -10.18 -13.26
C LEU A 81 -1.32 -9.45 -13.40
N GLU A 82 -0.77 -9.46 -14.60
CA GLU A 82 0.31 -8.59 -15.02
C GLU A 82 -0.30 -7.39 -15.74
N LEU A 83 -0.04 -6.20 -15.23
CA LEU A 83 -0.62 -4.96 -15.73
C LEU A 83 0.47 -4.05 -16.28
N GLU A 84 0.16 -3.35 -17.35
CA GLU A 84 0.97 -2.25 -17.85
C GLU A 84 0.17 -0.96 -17.70
N ILE A 85 0.56 -0.12 -16.72
CA ILE A 85 -0.17 1.11 -16.36
C ILE A 85 0.74 2.31 -16.63
N GLU A 86 0.14 3.41 -17.09
CA GLU A 86 0.86 4.67 -17.30
C GLU A 86 1.54 5.11 -16.00
N PRO A 87 2.85 5.36 -15.97
CA PRO A 87 3.57 5.71 -14.74
C PRO A 87 2.97 6.86 -13.94
N SER A 88 2.39 7.86 -14.62
CA SER A 88 1.72 8.99 -13.98
C SER A 88 0.42 8.62 -13.24
N GLN A 89 -0.11 7.42 -13.46
CA GLN A 89 -1.32 6.90 -12.83
C GLN A 89 -1.01 5.93 -11.68
N VAL A 90 0.26 5.77 -11.32
CA VAL A 90 0.73 4.84 -10.29
C VAL A 90 1.48 5.60 -9.22
N LEU A 91 1.21 5.26 -7.96
CA LEU A 91 1.97 5.73 -6.82
C LEU A 91 2.70 4.55 -6.17
N LEU A 92 4.03 4.61 -6.17
CA LEU A 92 4.88 3.58 -5.55
C LEU A 92 5.07 3.87 -4.08
N SER A 93 5.11 2.82 -3.25
CA SER A 93 5.40 2.90 -1.82
C SER A 93 6.15 1.65 -1.34
N ASP A 94 6.93 1.80 -0.29
CA ASP A 94 7.56 0.67 0.38
C ASP A 94 6.53 -0.11 1.21
N PHE A 95 6.55 -1.44 1.09
CA PHE A 95 5.59 -2.34 1.76
C PHE A 95 5.77 -2.35 3.28
N ASP A 96 7.00 -2.43 3.76
CA ASP A 96 7.27 -2.52 5.19
C ASP A 96 6.97 -1.17 5.88
N ALA A 97 7.36 -0.08 5.23
CA ALA A 97 7.03 1.27 5.69
C ALA A 97 5.50 1.52 5.72
N TRP A 98 4.75 0.95 4.75
CA TRP A 98 3.29 1.02 4.76
C TRP A 98 2.66 0.39 6.01
N HIS A 99 3.29 -0.65 6.58
CA HIS A 99 2.79 -1.24 7.83
C HIS A 99 2.82 -0.28 9.01
N LEU A 100 3.75 0.69 9.04
CA LEU A 100 3.72 1.75 10.06
C LEU A 100 2.50 2.66 9.88
N VAL A 101 2.12 2.99 8.65
CA VAL A 101 0.90 3.77 8.37
C VAL A 101 -0.35 3.01 8.82
N LEU A 102 -0.45 1.72 8.50
CA LEU A 102 -1.55 0.86 8.95
C LEU A 102 -1.67 0.83 10.48
N ASN A 103 -0.54 0.81 11.18
CA ASN A 103 -0.47 0.71 12.64
C ASN A 103 -0.35 2.07 13.35
N ARG A 104 -0.53 3.19 12.64
CA ARG A 104 -0.46 4.56 13.19
C ARG A 104 0.90 4.86 13.84
N GLY A 105 1.95 4.21 13.34
CA GLY A 105 3.32 4.39 13.82
C GLY A 105 3.99 5.62 13.24
N TYR A 106 4.97 6.16 13.96
CA TYR A 106 5.91 7.16 13.43
C TYR A 106 6.90 6.47 12.51
N LEU A 107 7.14 7.00 11.32
CA LEU A 107 8.05 6.44 10.35
C LEU A 107 9.39 7.17 10.42
N ALA A 108 10.33 6.61 11.20
CA ALA A 108 11.70 7.09 11.30
C ALA A 108 12.57 6.56 10.14
N LEU A 109 13.60 7.31 9.75
CA LEU A 109 14.62 6.86 8.80
C LEU A 109 15.93 6.40 9.48
N SER A 110 16.02 6.50 10.80
CA SER A 110 17.16 6.02 11.58
C SER A 110 16.72 5.57 12.97
N GLU A 111 17.50 4.66 13.57
CA GLU A 111 17.30 4.23 14.95
C GLU A 111 17.33 5.41 15.93
N HIS A 112 18.28 6.32 15.75
CA HIS A 112 18.39 7.53 16.59
C HIS A 112 17.12 8.40 16.53
N GLU A 113 16.55 8.58 15.34
CA GLU A 113 15.31 9.34 15.17
C GLU A 113 14.13 8.62 15.84
N ASP A 114 14.02 7.31 15.65
CA ASP A 114 12.98 6.47 16.24
C ASP A 114 13.02 6.53 17.78
N GLU A 115 14.19 6.30 18.36
CA GLU A 115 14.38 6.40 19.80
C GLU A 115 14.08 7.81 20.34
N ALA A 116 14.50 8.86 19.64
CA ALA A 116 14.26 10.23 20.05
C ALA A 116 12.77 10.56 20.06
N TRP A 117 12.02 10.09 19.03
CA TRP A 117 10.59 10.25 18.96
C TRP A 117 9.89 9.46 20.07
N HIS A 118 10.25 8.20 20.29
CA HIS A 118 9.65 7.34 21.31
C HIS A 118 9.88 7.90 22.72
N ARG A 119 11.10 8.35 23.06
CA ARG A 119 11.39 8.99 24.37
C ARG A 119 10.51 10.22 24.61
N ARG A 120 10.30 11.06 23.58
CA ARG A 120 9.40 12.22 23.68
C ARG A 120 7.96 11.80 23.91
N PHE A 121 7.50 10.79 23.17
CA PHE A 121 6.14 10.29 23.25
C PHE A 121 5.83 9.67 24.62
N GLU A 122 6.71 8.84 25.13
CA GLU A 122 6.59 8.23 26.47
C GLU A 122 6.58 9.29 27.59
N ALA A 123 7.43 10.30 27.48
CA ALA A 123 7.47 11.41 28.46
C ALA A 123 6.16 12.23 28.48
N ALA A 124 5.40 12.20 27.40
CA ALA A 124 4.12 12.89 27.31
C ALA A 124 2.94 12.11 27.95
N VAL A 125 3.16 10.85 28.36
CA VAL A 125 2.19 9.97 29.01
C VAL A 125 0.88 9.88 28.24
N LEU A 126 0.96 9.77 26.90
CA LEU A 126 -0.21 9.69 26.03
C LEU A 126 -0.67 8.24 25.86
N ASP A 127 -1.97 8.05 25.67
CA ASP A 127 -2.52 6.76 25.24
C ASP A 127 -2.24 6.56 23.75
N ARG A 128 -1.30 5.66 23.45
CA ARG A 128 -0.92 5.31 22.06
C ARG A 128 -2.07 4.75 21.21
N TRP A 129 -3.13 4.28 21.84
CA TRP A 129 -4.30 3.73 21.16
C TRP A 129 -5.37 4.78 20.86
N ALA A 130 -5.30 5.93 21.52
CA ALA A 130 -6.18 7.06 21.19
C ALA A 130 -5.85 7.59 19.78
N TRP A 131 -6.88 7.72 18.94
CA TRP A 131 -6.71 8.27 17.61
C TRP A 131 -7.90 9.17 17.22
N PRO A 132 -7.66 10.40 16.74
CA PRO A 132 -6.35 11.05 16.57
C PRO A 132 -5.69 11.37 17.92
N LEU A 133 -4.36 11.36 17.91
CA LEU A 133 -3.58 11.85 19.05
C LEU A 133 -3.69 13.39 19.16
N PRO A 134 -3.46 13.99 20.34
CA PRO A 134 -3.35 15.43 20.46
C PRO A 134 -2.15 15.97 19.66
N GLU A 135 -2.26 17.25 19.23
CA GLU A 135 -1.14 17.92 18.55
C GLU A 135 0.00 18.21 19.53
N PRO A 136 1.27 18.16 19.08
CA PRO A 136 1.71 17.97 17.69
C PRO A 136 1.89 16.50 17.28
N TRP A 137 1.60 15.54 18.14
CA TRP A 137 1.89 14.10 17.93
C TRP A 137 1.17 13.53 16.71
N HIS A 138 -0.08 13.93 16.51
CA HIS A 138 -0.84 13.49 15.33
C HIS A 138 -0.19 13.99 14.05
N SER A 139 0.12 15.28 13.98
CA SER A 139 0.76 15.88 12.80
C SER A 139 2.16 15.31 12.55
N ASP A 140 2.96 15.08 13.61
CA ASP A 140 4.29 14.47 13.49
C ASP A 140 4.20 13.09 12.84
N ILE A 141 3.28 12.23 13.33
CA ILE A 141 3.07 10.89 12.78
C ILE A 141 2.61 10.96 11.32
N VAL A 142 1.54 11.69 11.04
CA VAL A 142 0.95 11.75 9.68
C VAL A 142 1.94 12.35 8.68
N THR A 143 2.74 13.32 9.09
CA THR A 143 3.78 13.88 8.24
C THR A 143 4.89 12.87 7.95
N SER A 144 5.29 12.08 8.96
CA SER A 144 6.32 11.04 8.78
C SER A 144 5.91 9.99 7.76
N TRP A 145 4.61 9.72 7.61
CA TRP A 145 4.09 8.72 6.66
C TRP A 145 4.40 9.04 5.20
N GLU A 146 4.65 10.31 4.84
CA GLU A 146 5.01 10.66 3.47
C GLU A 146 6.32 10.00 3.02
N ARG A 147 7.15 9.56 3.96
CA ARG A 147 8.39 8.84 3.70
C ARG A 147 8.19 7.46 3.08
N VAL A 148 6.99 6.87 3.14
CA VAL A 148 6.70 5.60 2.44
C VAL A 148 6.93 5.69 0.92
N PHE A 149 6.92 6.91 0.38
CA PHE A 149 7.16 7.20 -1.05
C PHE A 149 8.61 7.54 -1.36
N ASP A 150 9.44 7.78 -0.34
CA ASP A 150 10.87 8.08 -0.50
C ASP A 150 11.68 6.78 -0.50
N LEU A 151 11.53 6.03 -1.61
CA LEU A 151 12.15 4.73 -1.76
C LEU A 151 13.69 4.80 -1.72
N GLU A 152 14.28 5.93 -2.13
CA GLU A 152 15.72 6.14 -2.10
C GLU A 152 16.20 6.33 -0.66
N ALA A 153 15.51 7.14 0.14
CA ALA A 153 15.87 7.35 1.55
C ALA A 153 15.69 6.07 2.38
N LEU A 154 14.62 5.30 2.13
CA LEU A 154 14.40 4.02 2.79
C LEU A 154 15.48 3.00 2.42
N ALA A 155 15.81 2.87 1.14
CA ALA A 155 16.86 1.96 0.67
C ALA A 155 18.27 2.36 1.15
N ALA A 156 18.53 3.64 1.36
CA ALA A 156 19.81 4.13 1.89
C ALA A 156 19.92 4.01 3.42
N SER A 157 18.83 3.70 4.11
CA SER A 157 18.77 3.63 5.57
C SER A 157 19.14 2.24 6.08
N ASN A 158 20.23 2.15 6.83
CA ASN A 158 20.61 0.91 7.52
C ASN A 158 19.55 0.46 8.57
N TYR A 159 18.70 1.36 9.02
CA TYR A 159 17.62 1.08 9.98
C TYR A 159 16.51 0.22 9.34
N TRP A 160 16.27 0.39 8.04
CA TRP A 160 15.30 -0.40 7.27
C TRP A 160 15.87 -1.72 6.73
N GLY A 161 17.16 -1.99 6.99
CA GLY A 161 17.85 -3.24 6.68
C GLY A 161 18.47 -3.28 5.28
N GLU A 162 19.34 -4.27 5.07
CA GLU A 162 20.11 -4.45 3.82
C GLU A 162 19.40 -5.38 2.81
N GLY A 163 18.16 -5.75 3.05
CA GLY A 163 17.41 -6.69 2.20
C GLY A 163 16.77 -6.02 0.97
N PRO A 164 16.24 -6.82 0.04
CA PRO A 164 15.45 -6.29 -1.06
C PRO A 164 14.15 -5.66 -0.51
N HIS A 165 13.94 -4.39 -0.80
CA HIS A 165 12.70 -3.72 -0.48
C HIS A 165 11.54 -4.24 -1.33
N TYR A 166 10.41 -4.49 -0.69
CA TYR A 166 9.17 -4.84 -1.37
C TYR A 166 8.42 -3.57 -1.74
N ILE A 167 8.38 -3.27 -3.03
CA ILE A 167 7.73 -2.07 -3.54
C ILE A 167 6.33 -2.39 -4.01
N GLN A 168 5.36 -1.73 -3.40
CA GLN A 168 3.97 -1.75 -3.80
C GLN A 168 3.67 -0.62 -4.79
N ALA A 169 2.58 -0.81 -5.52
CA ALA A 169 2.03 0.21 -6.40
C ALA A 169 0.54 0.35 -6.15
N THR A 170 0.06 1.57 -5.97
CA THR A 170 -1.36 1.88 -5.92
C THR A 170 -1.79 2.60 -7.18
N PHE A 171 -2.99 2.28 -7.66
CA PHE A 171 -3.63 2.92 -8.80
C PHE A 171 -5.15 2.92 -8.60
N GLU A 172 -5.86 3.76 -9.32
CA GLU A 172 -7.28 3.99 -9.05
C GLU A 172 -8.18 2.92 -9.64
N ALA A 173 -7.94 2.53 -10.88
CA ALA A 173 -8.88 1.74 -11.67
C ALA A 173 -8.20 0.60 -12.39
N LEU A 174 -8.78 -0.58 -12.31
CA LEU A 174 -8.36 -1.76 -13.05
C LEU A 174 -9.15 -1.84 -14.35
N ARG A 175 -8.46 -1.81 -15.49
CA ARG A 175 -9.04 -1.85 -16.83
C ARG A 175 -8.57 -3.08 -17.56
N LEU A 176 -9.43 -3.69 -18.34
CA LEU A 176 -9.05 -4.84 -19.17
C LEU A 176 -7.93 -4.48 -20.17
N ALA A 177 -7.94 -3.26 -20.67
CA ALA A 177 -6.90 -2.77 -21.59
C ALA A 177 -5.49 -2.72 -20.98
N ASP A 178 -5.39 -2.63 -19.65
CA ASP A 178 -4.12 -2.59 -18.94
C ASP A 178 -3.59 -4.01 -18.64
N VAL A 179 -4.42 -5.05 -18.83
CA VAL A 179 -4.05 -6.45 -18.55
C VAL A 179 -3.17 -7.00 -19.66
N HIS A 180 -1.90 -7.23 -19.35
CA HIS A 180 -0.92 -7.79 -20.26
C HIS A 180 -0.78 -9.31 -20.15
N GLY A 181 -1.05 -9.87 -18.98
CA GLY A 181 -0.99 -11.31 -18.75
C GLY A 181 -1.82 -11.76 -17.54
N VAL A 182 -2.30 -13.01 -17.63
CA VAL A 182 -3.05 -13.68 -16.58
C VAL A 182 -2.39 -15.01 -16.26
N THR A 183 -2.05 -15.24 -14.98
CA THR A 183 -1.50 -16.52 -14.52
C THR A 183 -2.42 -17.07 -13.43
N PRO A 184 -3.23 -18.11 -13.72
CA PRO A 184 -4.08 -18.71 -12.70
C PRO A 184 -3.27 -19.56 -11.72
N PHE A 185 -3.77 -19.69 -10.49
CA PHE A 185 -3.19 -20.56 -9.46
C PHE A 185 -4.26 -20.95 -8.44
N VAL A 186 -3.92 -21.92 -7.58
CA VAL A 186 -4.71 -22.25 -6.39
C VAL A 186 -3.91 -21.79 -5.17
N ALA A 187 -4.52 -20.98 -4.32
CA ALA A 187 -3.88 -20.43 -3.13
C ALA A 187 -3.52 -21.54 -2.12
N ARG A 188 -2.37 -21.41 -1.48
CA ARG A 188 -1.80 -22.37 -0.50
C ARG A 188 -1.98 -21.87 0.92
#